data_7c2074194decaf91321f53ffdd82698f
#
_entry.id   7c2074194decaf91321f53ffdd82698f
#
_cell.length_a   1.000
_cell.length_b   1.000
_cell.length_c   1.000
_cell.angle_alpha   90.00
_cell.angle_beta   90.00
_cell.angle_gamma   90.00
#
_symmetry.space_group_name_H-M   'P 1'
#
loop_
_entity.id
_entity.type
_entity.pdbx_description
1 polymer ?
#
loop_
_entity_poly.entity_id
_entity_poly.type
_entity_poly.pdbx_seq_one_letter_code
_entity_poly.pdbx_strand_id
1 'polypeptide(L)'
;MLSQLSEIQTQIKDYNITVGQLTTKINELTLKIDEMTGDVASIGKCGQSVDFVLYSDGRLLLKGTGATFDYSTDSNPSPLQNNANIKSVIVSEGVTSIGERLFQYCDNLKTVSLPTTLTAIKKAAFLPHIDGYIYHQSLNGLTELKIPERVTELGVNAFAGTAIKSVTVPSSVVTVGAMAFSECQYLETVRYGGKVISDRMFVRCTKLKNLTLTRNVKEIVGGCFNYCESLNAITYEGSLADWNAVKKNTNWDSHASLISNLRLQKSSALTDIWNMLQIQKLGRKMKS
;
A
#
# COMPACT_ATOMS: atom_id res chain seq x y z
N MET A 1 12.68 -33.27 -5.01
CA MET A 1 11.56 -32.30 -5.18
C MET A 1 11.52 -31.22 -4.10
N LEU A 2 11.44 -31.57 -2.79
CA LEU A 2 11.43 -30.56 -1.70
C LEU A 2 12.74 -29.75 -1.61
N SER A 3 13.90 -30.39 -1.80
CA SER A 3 15.21 -29.70 -1.83
C SER A 3 15.32 -28.74 -3.02
N GLN A 4 14.85 -29.11 -4.18
CA GLN A 4 14.84 -28.26 -5.37
C GLN A 4 13.90 -27.05 -5.20
N LEU A 5 12.76 -27.24 -4.51
CA LEU A 5 11.84 -26.14 -4.20
C LEU A 5 12.49 -25.12 -3.25
N SER A 6 13.20 -25.60 -2.22
CA SER A 6 13.94 -24.75 -1.27
C SER A 6 15.06 -23.98 -1.96
N GLU A 7 15.76 -24.61 -2.90
CA GLU A 7 16.82 -23.96 -3.67
C GLU A 7 16.27 -22.86 -4.60
N ILE A 8 15.17 -23.15 -5.30
CA ILE A 8 14.48 -22.16 -6.13
C ILE A 8 13.98 -20.98 -5.28
N GLN A 9 13.41 -21.23 -4.08
CA GLN A 9 12.98 -20.17 -3.18
C GLN A 9 14.14 -19.28 -2.73
N THR A 10 15.30 -19.88 -2.47
CA THR A 10 16.51 -19.14 -2.10
C THR A 10 16.99 -18.27 -3.27
N GLN A 11 17.06 -18.85 -4.48
CA GLN A 11 17.43 -18.11 -5.69
C GLN A 11 16.48 -16.94 -5.97
N ILE A 12 15.17 -17.12 -5.82
CA ILE A 12 14.19 -16.04 -5.97
C ILE A 12 14.44 -14.92 -4.96
N LYS A 13 14.76 -15.27 -3.71
CA LYS A 13 15.10 -14.30 -2.67
C LYS A 13 16.35 -13.51 -3.01
N ASP A 14 17.39 -14.18 -3.50
CA ASP A 14 18.65 -13.56 -3.91
C ASP A 14 18.47 -12.66 -5.13
N TYR A 15 17.66 -13.08 -6.13
CA TYR A 15 17.31 -12.23 -7.27
C TYR A 15 16.54 -10.97 -6.83
N ASN A 16 15.60 -11.09 -5.89
CA ASN A 16 14.86 -9.95 -5.39
C ASN A 16 15.75 -8.96 -4.64
N ILE A 17 16.76 -9.44 -3.89
CA ILE A 17 17.77 -8.60 -3.23
C ILE A 17 18.60 -7.87 -4.30
N THR A 18 19.07 -8.59 -5.33
CA THR A 18 19.87 -8.02 -6.41
C THR A 18 19.11 -6.96 -7.20
N VAL A 19 17.84 -7.22 -7.53
CA VAL A 19 16.96 -6.23 -8.19
C VAL A 19 16.78 -4.99 -7.31
N GLY A 20 16.60 -5.16 -6.00
CA GLY A 20 16.52 -4.04 -5.05
C GLY A 20 17.80 -3.19 -5.06
N GLN A 21 18.97 -3.80 -5.02
CA GLN A 21 20.26 -3.13 -5.05
C GLN A 21 20.49 -2.38 -6.38
N LEU A 22 20.14 -3.00 -7.50
CA LEU A 22 20.23 -2.37 -8.82
C LEU A 22 19.28 -1.17 -8.93
N THR A 23 18.06 -1.29 -8.42
CA THR A 23 17.11 -0.18 -8.41
C THR A 23 17.64 0.99 -7.59
N THR A 24 18.20 0.72 -6.40
CA THR A 24 18.84 1.75 -5.57
C THR A 24 19.98 2.44 -6.34
N LYS A 25 20.84 1.65 -7.00
CA LYS A 25 21.97 2.21 -7.76
C LYS A 25 21.54 3.02 -8.98
N ILE A 26 20.54 2.55 -9.70
CA ILE A 26 19.92 3.30 -10.82
C ILE A 26 19.40 4.64 -10.32
N ASN A 27 18.67 4.65 -9.21
CA ASN A 27 18.15 5.88 -8.61
C ASN A 27 19.29 6.84 -8.23
N GLU A 28 20.35 6.35 -7.55
CA GLU A 28 21.53 7.17 -7.21
C GLU A 28 22.19 7.78 -8.46
N LEU A 29 22.37 7.00 -9.53
CA LEU A 29 22.97 7.47 -10.77
C LEU A 29 22.05 8.45 -11.49
N THR A 30 20.75 8.19 -11.52
CA THR A 30 19.75 9.11 -12.08
C THR A 30 19.80 10.45 -11.34
N LEU A 31 19.84 10.43 -10.00
CA LEU A 31 19.98 11.65 -9.20
C LEU A 31 21.23 12.44 -9.57
N LYS A 32 22.39 11.79 -9.75
CA LYS A 32 23.63 12.46 -10.14
C LYS A 32 23.56 13.06 -11.54
N ILE A 33 22.94 12.36 -12.48
CA ILE A 33 22.72 12.87 -13.84
C ILE A 33 21.80 14.09 -13.78
N ASP A 34 20.73 14.02 -13.00
CA ASP A 34 19.74 15.09 -12.87
C ASP A 34 20.34 16.34 -12.20
N GLU A 35 21.18 16.17 -11.18
CA GLU A 35 21.93 17.27 -10.56
C GLU A 35 22.88 17.99 -11.57
N MET A 36 23.29 17.28 -12.63
CA MET A 36 24.19 17.82 -13.64
C MET A 36 23.50 18.43 -14.85
N THR A 37 22.26 18.06 -15.15
CA THR A 37 21.61 18.35 -16.46
C THR A 37 20.17 18.91 -16.35
N GLY A 38 19.55 18.93 -15.17
CA GLY A 38 18.15 19.35 -15.05
C GLY A 38 18.00 20.85 -14.75
N ASP A 39 17.09 21.52 -15.47
CA ASP A 39 16.67 22.88 -15.14
C ASP A 39 15.87 22.86 -13.83
N VAL A 40 16.37 23.54 -12.80
CA VAL A 40 15.74 23.61 -11.49
C VAL A 40 14.63 24.66 -11.49
N ALA A 41 13.40 24.22 -11.22
CA ALA A 41 12.26 25.11 -11.10
C ALA A 41 12.12 25.69 -9.68
N SER A 42 12.36 24.85 -8.65
CA SER A 42 12.33 25.32 -7.26
C SER A 42 13.13 24.40 -6.33
N ILE A 43 13.63 24.99 -5.24
CA ILE A 43 14.31 24.29 -4.15
C ILE A 43 13.75 24.72 -2.80
N GLY A 44 13.85 23.89 -1.78
CA GLY A 44 13.44 24.27 -0.43
C GLY A 44 13.62 23.14 0.57
N LYS A 45 13.17 23.41 1.80
CA LYS A 45 13.17 22.43 2.89
C LYS A 45 11.80 21.80 3.06
N CYS A 46 11.81 20.49 3.27
CA CYS A 46 10.60 19.76 3.67
C CYS A 46 10.81 18.87 4.91
N GLY A 47 11.95 18.99 5.56
CA GLY A 47 12.31 18.37 6.85
C GLY A 47 13.47 19.11 7.51
N GLN A 48 13.81 18.77 8.76
CA GLN A 48 14.93 19.39 9.46
C GLN A 48 16.24 19.24 8.65
N SER A 49 16.46 18.04 8.11
CA SER A 49 17.63 17.68 7.31
C SER A 49 17.20 17.03 5.99
N VAL A 50 16.03 17.41 5.48
CA VAL A 50 15.52 16.97 4.17
C VAL A 50 15.18 18.19 3.33
N ASP A 51 15.84 18.29 2.20
CA ASP A 51 15.62 19.33 1.19
C ASP A 51 14.88 18.73 -0.01
N PHE A 52 14.22 19.58 -0.78
CA PHE A 52 13.63 19.18 -2.06
C PHE A 52 14.20 20.00 -3.21
N VAL A 53 14.28 19.36 -4.38
CA VAL A 53 14.58 19.99 -5.67
C VAL A 53 13.49 19.58 -6.65
N LEU A 54 12.73 20.54 -7.13
CA LEU A 54 11.75 20.34 -8.21
C LEU A 54 12.37 20.82 -9.53
N TYR A 55 12.38 19.95 -10.51
CA TYR A 55 12.86 20.25 -11.87
C TYR A 55 11.71 20.71 -12.77
N SER A 56 12.04 21.46 -13.81
CA SER A 56 11.06 22.03 -14.75
C SER A 56 10.25 20.98 -15.53
N ASP A 57 10.77 19.77 -15.65
CA ASP A 57 10.09 18.64 -16.27
C ASP A 57 9.08 17.92 -15.34
N GLY A 58 9.02 18.30 -14.08
CA GLY A 58 8.11 17.75 -13.07
C GLY A 58 8.70 16.63 -12.21
N ARG A 59 9.98 16.32 -12.33
CA ARG A 59 10.67 15.44 -11.39
C ARG A 59 10.95 16.20 -10.10
N LEU A 60 10.66 15.54 -8.96
CA LEU A 60 10.96 16.04 -7.63
C LEU A 60 11.92 15.09 -6.93
N LEU A 61 12.99 15.63 -6.39
CA LEU A 61 13.95 14.93 -5.57
C LEU A 61 13.80 15.39 -4.11
N LEU A 62 13.64 14.43 -3.18
CA LEU A 62 13.85 14.66 -1.75
C LEU A 62 15.21 14.10 -1.37
N LYS A 63 16.10 14.91 -0.82
CA LYS A 63 17.43 14.48 -0.40
C LYS A 63 17.76 14.91 1.02
N GLY A 64 18.51 14.06 1.73
CA GLY A 64 18.90 14.29 3.12
C GLY A 64 18.62 13.10 4.01
N THR A 65 18.47 13.34 5.31
CA THR A 65 18.29 12.29 6.30
C THR A 65 17.19 12.62 7.30
N GLY A 66 16.54 11.57 7.86
CA GLY A 66 15.49 11.73 8.86
C GLY A 66 14.10 11.93 8.25
N ALA A 67 13.19 12.49 9.04
CA ALA A 67 11.81 12.66 8.65
C ALA A 67 11.57 13.97 7.90
N THR A 68 10.61 13.96 6.97
CA THR A 68 10.03 15.20 6.48
C THR A 68 9.08 15.79 7.53
N PHE A 69 8.75 17.08 7.42
CA PHE A 69 7.83 17.73 8.32
C PHE A 69 6.41 17.21 8.17
N ASP A 70 5.63 17.31 9.25
CA ASP A 70 4.18 17.15 9.23
C ASP A 70 3.53 18.51 8.92
N TYR A 71 2.58 18.50 8.00
CA TYR A 71 1.89 19.70 7.54
C TYR A 71 0.39 19.67 7.86
N SER A 72 -0.24 20.84 7.86
CA SER A 72 -1.68 21.00 8.00
C SER A 72 -2.26 21.73 6.77
N THR A 73 -3.57 21.68 6.59
CA THR A 73 -4.21 22.35 5.44
C THR A 73 -4.24 23.86 5.55
N ASP A 74 -4.39 24.40 6.76
CA ASP A 74 -4.76 25.79 6.95
C ASP A 74 -3.63 26.64 7.56
N SER A 75 -2.95 26.11 8.56
CA SER A 75 -1.98 26.88 9.35
C SER A 75 -0.52 26.66 8.94
N ASN A 76 -0.21 25.53 8.32
CA ASN A 76 1.14 25.18 7.89
C ASN A 76 1.07 24.23 6.68
N PRO A 77 0.69 24.72 5.49
CA PRO A 77 0.61 23.89 4.29
C PRO A 77 2.00 23.44 3.82
N SER A 78 2.08 22.26 3.24
CA SER A 78 3.32 21.78 2.61
C SER A 78 3.70 22.69 1.44
N PRO A 79 4.99 23.01 1.26
CA PRO A 79 5.46 23.72 0.08
C PRO A 79 5.26 22.93 -1.21
N LEU A 80 4.97 21.64 -1.11
CA LEU A 80 4.75 20.71 -2.24
C LEU A 80 3.25 20.39 -2.45
N GLN A 81 2.38 20.81 -1.52
CA GLN A 81 0.94 20.55 -1.59
C GLN A 81 0.31 21.25 -2.81
N ASN A 82 -0.69 20.59 -3.41
CA ASN A 82 -1.45 21.14 -4.55
C ASN A 82 -0.58 21.60 -5.73
N ASN A 83 0.55 20.92 -5.93
CA ASN A 83 1.49 21.27 -6.99
C ASN A 83 1.29 20.37 -8.22
N ALA A 84 0.60 20.92 -9.22
CA ALA A 84 0.31 20.23 -10.48
C ALA A 84 1.55 19.96 -11.34
N ASN A 85 2.69 20.62 -11.06
CA ASN A 85 3.92 20.38 -11.81
C ASN A 85 4.64 19.11 -11.38
N ILE A 86 4.36 18.56 -10.17
CA ILE A 86 5.01 17.35 -9.70
C ILE A 86 4.41 16.13 -10.41
N LYS A 87 5.23 15.43 -11.19
CA LYS A 87 4.85 14.22 -11.94
C LYS A 87 5.46 12.95 -11.38
N SER A 88 6.65 13.03 -10.85
CA SER A 88 7.36 11.92 -10.23
C SER A 88 8.18 12.39 -9.02
N VAL A 89 8.33 11.51 -8.03
CA VAL A 89 9.12 11.78 -6.83
C VAL A 89 10.17 10.69 -6.64
N ILE A 90 11.40 11.10 -6.38
CA ILE A 90 12.47 10.22 -5.92
C ILE A 90 12.83 10.65 -4.50
N VAL A 91 12.75 9.74 -3.56
CA VAL A 91 13.14 9.96 -2.17
C VAL A 91 14.46 9.23 -1.93
N SER A 92 15.49 9.97 -1.55
CA SER A 92 16.83 9.42 -1.35
C SER A 92 16.92 8.54 -0.11
N GLU A 93 17.84 7.59 -0.14
CA GLU A 93 18.23 6.84 1.06
C GLU A 93 18.66 7.80 2.18
N GLY A 94 18.31 7.42 3.43
CA GLY A 94 18.47 8.27 4.61
C GLY A 94 17.20 8.97 5.05
N VAL A 95 16.23 9.20 4.15
CA VAL A 95 14.90 9.69 4.54
C VAL A 95 14.14 8.55 5.21
N THR A 96 13.57 8.82 6.39
CA THR A 96 12.95 7.79 7.23
C THR A 96 11.44 7.89 7.33
N SER A 97 10.85 9.06 7.04
CA SER A 97 9.41 9.27 7.09
C SER A 97 8.94 10.27 6.05
N ILE A 98 7.83 9.96 5.39
CA ILE A 98 7.04 10.92 4.61
C ILE A 98 5.97 11.49 5.55
N GLY A 99 6.07 12.78 5.83
CA GLY A 99 5.23 13.50 6.78
C GLY A 99 3.78 13.67 6.33
N GLU A 100 2.94 14.12 7.25
CA GLU A 100 1.53 14.38 6.97
C GLU A 100 1.38 15.39 5.83
N ARG A 101 0.50 15.06 4.87
CA ARG A 101 0.09 15.92 3.75
C ARG A 101 1.23 16.44 2.87
N LEU A 102 2.41 15.84 2.89
CA LEU A 102 3.56 16.35 2.11
C LEU A 102 3.22 16.53 0.64
N PHE A 103 2.55 15.54 0.01
CA PHE A 103 2.15 15.55 -1.40
C PHE A 103 0.62 15.58 -1.57
N GLN A 104 -0.10 16.08 -0.57
CA GLN A 104 -1.56 16.18 -0.67
C GLN A 104 -1.95 17.06 -1.85
N TYR A 105 -2.90 16.57 -2.66
CA TYR A 105 -3.41 17.26 -3.86
C TYR A 105 -2.40 17.45 -5.00
N CYS A 106 -1.34 16.64 -5.05
CA CYS A 106 -0.43 16.55 -6.19
C CYS A 106 -1.03 15.59 -7.24
N ASP A 107 -2.07 16.02 -7.94
CA ASP A 107 -2.88 15.16 -8.81
C ASP A 107 -2.11 14.57 -10.00
N ASN A 108 -1.09 15.26 -10.46
CA ASN A 108 -0.25 14.82 -11.56
C ASN A 108 0.89 13.88 -11.13
N LEU A 109 1.07 13.65 -9.81
CA LEU A 109 2.08 12.73 -9.29
C LEU A 109 1.70 11.27 -9.63
N LYS A 110 2.40 10.65 -10.57
CA LYS A 110 2.12 9.29 -11.06
C LYS A 110 3.03 8.22 -10.46
N THR A 111 4.26 8.56 -10.15
CA THR A 111 5.24 7.60 -9.64
C THR A 111 5.99 8.13 -8.43
N VAL A 112 6.31 7.23 -7.50
CA VAL A 112 7.17 7.51 -6.35
C VAL A 112 8.17 6.39 -6.16
N SER A 113 9.46 6.74 -6.05
CA SER A 113 10.51 5.83 -5.61
C SER A 113 10.80 6.10 -4.13
N LEU A 114 10.48 5.12 -3.28
CA LEU A 114 10.65 5.21 -1.83
C LEU A 114 11.92 4.48 -1.40
N PRO A 115 12.73 5.03 -0.47
CA PRO A 115 13.98 4.43 -0.02
C PRO A 115 13.78 3.23 0.89
N THR A 116 14.80 2.38 0.98
CA THR A 116 14.78 1.23 1.89
C THR A 116 14.86 1.64 3.37
N THR A 117 15.30 2.86 3.66
CA THR A 117 15.36 3.45 5.00
C THR A 117 14.01 3.92 5.54
N LEU A 118 12.96 3.97 4.69
CA LEU A 118 11.65 4.49 5.07
C LEU A 118 10.95 3.59 6.08
N THR A 119 10.44 4.19 7.16
CA THR A 119 9.71 3.50 8.24
C THR A 119 8.26 3.95 8.39
N ALA A 120 7.91 5.15 7.93
CA ALA A 120 6.56 5.70 8.06
C ALA A 120 6.12 6.49 6.83
N ILE A 121 4.83 6.33 6.48
CA ILE A 121 4.12 7.17 5.51
C ILE A 121 2.88 7.68 6.23
N LYS A 122 2.86 8.96 6.54
CA LYS A 122 1.90 9.53 7.46
C LYS A 122 0.58 9.95 6.78
N LYS A 123 -0.30 10.57 7.58
CA LYS A 123 -1.67 10.94 7.21
C LYS A 123 -1.72 11.75 5.91
N ALA A 124 -2.59 11.32 4.98
CA ALA A 124 -2.87 12.01 3.72
C ALA A 124 -1.62 12.37 2.88
N ALA A 125 -0.50 11.63 3.07
CA ALA A 125 0.79 11.94 2.44
C ALA A 125 0.69 12.01 0.91
N PHE A 126 -0.13 11.14 0.29
CA PHE A 126 -0.34 11.05 -1.15
C PHE A 126 -1.83 11.17 -1.55
N LEU A 127 -2.63 11.83 -0.73
CA LEU A 127 -4.06 12.02 -1.01
C LEU A 127 -4.26 13.01 -2.17
N PRO A 128 -4.76 12.61 -3.35
CA PRO A 128 -5.13 13.52 -4.44
C PRO A 128 -6.42 14.28 -4.11
N HIS A 129 -6.81 15.22 -4.95
CA HIS A 129 -8.17 15.77 -4.89
C HIS A 129 -9.17 14.63 -5.13
N ILE A 130 -10.18 14.59 -4.27
CA ILE A 130 -11.33 13.71 -4.42
C ILE A 130 -12.50 14.65 -4.69
N ASP A 131 -12.95 14.72 -5.95
CA ASP A 131 -14.06 15.57 -6.36
C ASP A 131 -15.36 15.10 -5.68
N GLY A 132 -15.84 15.89 -4.74
CA GLY A 132 -17.20 15.87 -4.21
C GLY A 132 -17.76 14.52 -3.76
N TYR A 133 -18.92 14.54 -3.10
CA TYR A 133 -19.63 13.35 -2.59
C TYR A 133 -20.16 12.38 -3.67
N ILE A 134 -19.84 12.58 -4.94
CA ILE A 134 -20.39 11.78 -6.05
C ILE A 134 -19.27 11.29 -6.98
N TYR A 135 -18.85 10.05 -6.78
CA TYR A 135 -18.39 9.03 -7.74
C TYR A 135 -17.66 9.47 -9.02
N HIS A 136 -16.93 10.56 -9.05
CA HIS A 136 -16.12 10.89 -10.21
C HIS A 136 -14.80 10.14 -10.14
N GLN A 137 -14.52 9.40 -11.21
CA GLN A 137 -13.29 8.63 -11.40
C GLN A 137 -12.10 9.57 -11.39
N SER A 138 -11.58 9.88 -10.22
CA SER A 138 -10.30 10.58 -10.14
C SER A 138 -9.24 9.66 -10.73
N LEU A 139 -8.76 9.98 -11.93
CA LEU A 139 -7.58 9.37 -12.54
C LEU A 139 -6.30 9.96 -11.95
N ASN A 140 -6.43 10.64 -10.82
CA ASN A 140 -5.39 11.45 -10.22
C ASN A 140 -4.50 10.63 -9.29
N GLY A 141 -3.34 11.16 -8.98
CA GLY A 141 -2.40 10.56 -8.05
C GLY A 141 -1.65 9.36 -8.61
N LEU A 142 -1.04 8.64 -7.69
CA LEU A 142 -0.12 7.53 -7.98
C LEU A 142 -0.80 6.41 -8.76
N THR A 143 -0.10 5.91 -9.78
CA THR A 143 -0.49 4.72 -10.57
C THR A 143 0.28 3.47 -10.18
N GLU A 144 1.47 3.65 -9.59
CA GLU A 144 2.36 2.58 -9.13
C GLU A 144 2.82 2.88 -7.72
N LEU A 145 2.88 1.84 -6.88
CA LEU A 145 3.32 1.95 -5.50
C LEU A 145 4.03 0.67 -5.07
N LYS A 146 5.28 0.83 -4.61
CA LYS A 146 6.02 -0.20 -3.89
C LYS A 146 6.31 0.30 -2.48
N ILE A 147 5.69 -0.31 -1.47
CA ILE A 147 5.93 0.02 -0.06
C ILE A 147 7.19 -0.73 0.39
N PRO A 148 8.22 -0.03 0.90
CA PRO A 148 9.44 -0.66 1.38
C PRO A 148 9.22 -1.59 2.57
N GLU A 149 10.04 -2.66 2.67
CA GLU A 149 9.91 -3.72 3.69
C GLU A 149 10.18 -3.25 5.14
N ARG A 150 10.70 -2.05 5.34
CA ARG A 150 10.94 -1.46 6.67
C ARG A 150 9.82 -0.53 7.13
N VAL A 151 8.82 -0.28 6.30
CA VAL A 151 7.67 0.55 6.68
C VAL A 151 6.87 -0.17 7.76
N THR A 152 6.68 0.49 8.88
CA THR A 152 5.92 0.01 10.05
C THR A 152 4.61 0.75 10.25
N GLU A 153 4.47 1.94 9.63
CA GLU A 153 3.31 2.82 9.79
C GLU A 153 2.78 3.31 8.44
N LEU A 154 1.47 3.17 8.25
CA LEU A 154 0.69 3.82 7.19
C LEU A 154 -0.39 4.68 7.87
N GLY A 155 -0.38 5.98 7.59
CA GLY A 155 -1.30 6.95 8.19
C GLY A 155 -2.73 6.90 7.63
N VAL A 156 -3.63 7.62 8.28
CA VAL A 156 -5.01 7.81 7.82
C VAL A 156 -5.01 8.43 6.41
N ASN A 157 -5.78 7.87 5.48
CA ASN A 157 -5.86 8.33 4.09
C ASN A 157 -4.51 8.43 3.35
N ALA A 158 -3.47 7.71 3.76
CA ALA A 158 -2.12 7.88 3.21
C ALA A 158 -2.08 7.75 1.67
N PHE A 159 -2.89 6.86 1.10
CA PHE A 159 -3.01 6.59 -0.33
C PHE A 159 -4.47 6.60 -0.83
N ALA A 160 -5.38 7.18 -0.05
CA ALA A 160 -6.79 7.23 -0.46
C ALA A 160 -6.95 7.95 -1.81
N GLY A 161 -7.86 7.46 -2.65
CA GLY A 161 -8.18 8.06 -3.95
C GLY A 161 -7.10 7.92 -5.02
N THR A 162 -5.99 7.23 -4.77
CA THR A 162 -4.93 7.04 -5.77
C THR A 162 -5.34 6.07 -6.88
N ALA A 163 -4.70 6.20 -8.05
CA ALA A 163 -4.98 5.39 -9.23
C ALA A 163 -4.16 4.08 -9.31
N ILE A 164 -3.60 3.61 -8.18
CA ILE A 164 -2.82 2.37 -8.12
C ILE A 164 -3.66 1.16 -8.54
N LYS A 165 -3.04 0.24 -9.29
CA LYS A 165 -3.69 -1.00 -9.75
C LYS A 165 -3.41 -2.19 -8.85
N SER A 166 -2.29 -2.18 -8.19
CA SER A 166 -1.90 -3.25 -7.27
C SER A 166 -1.07 -2.69 -6.12
N VAL A 167 -1.14 -3.35 -4.96
CA VAL A 167 -0.28 -3.04 -3.83
C VAL A 167 0.07 -4.30 -3.04
N THR A 168 1.33 -4.37 -2.61
CA THR A 168 1.77 -5.29 -1.55
C THR A 168 2.06 -4.47 -0.31
N VAL A 169 1.32 -4.74 0.76
CA VAL A 169 1.60 -4.19 2.09
C VAL A 169 2.50 -5.18 2.83
N PRO A 170 3.72 -4.80 3.19
CA PRO A 170 4.68 -5.72 3.82
C PRO A 170 4.25 -6.14 5.23
N SER A 171 4.83 -7.24 5.72
CA SER A 171 4.54 -7.78 7.06
C SER A 171 5.12 -6.93 8.21
N SER A 172 6.03 -6.04 7.91
CA SER A 172 6.57 -5.03 8.84
C SER A 172 5.53 -4.02 9.30
N VAL A 173 4.47 -3.79 8.51
CA VAL A 173 3.43 -2.81 8.83
C VAL A 173 2.59 -3.27 10.03
N VAL A 174 2.70 -2.55 11.12
CA VAL A 174 2.00 -2.82 12.39
C VAL A 174 0.91 -1.80 12.70
N THR A 175 1.09 -0.56 12.27
CA THR A 175 0.13 0.53 12.46
C THR A 175 -0.44 0.97 11.13
N VAL A 176 -1.78 0.91 11.00
CA VAL A 176 -2.46 1.36 9.79
C VAL A 176 -3.64 2.24 10.19
N GLY A 177 -3.62 3.47 9.69
CA GLY A 177 -4.71 4.42 9.85
C GLY A 177 -5.96 4.02 9.07
N ALA A 178 -7.12 4.53 9.49
CA ALA A 178 -8.37 4.35 8.78
C ALA A 178 -8.26 4.84 7.33
N MET A 179 -8.99 4.20 6.41
CA MET A 179 -9.11 4.63 5.01
C MET A 179 -7.78 4.72 4.24
N ALA A 180 -6.71 4.02 4.66
CA ALA A 180 -5.38 4.16 4.08
C ALA A 180 -5.34 3.95 2.55
N PHE A 181 -6.23 3.12 1.99
CA PHE A 181 -6.39 2.86 0.55
C PHE A 181 -7.85 3.01 0.11
N SER A 182 -8.66 3.81 0.80
CA SER A 182 -10.04 4.03 0.42
C SER A 182 -10.15 4.71 -0.96
N GLU A 183 -11.26 4.51 -1.68
CA GLU A 183 -11.53 5.16 -2.98
C GLU A 183 -10.49 4.85 -4.08
N CYS A 184 -9.60 3.87 -3.90
CA CYS A 184 -8.66 3.43 -4.94
C CYS A 184 -9.42 2.62 -6.01
N GLN A 185 -10.16 3.31 -6.86
CA GLN A 185 -11.12 2.69 -7.81
C GLN A 185 -10.46 1.82 -8.89
N TYR A 186 -9.16 1.97 -9.12
CA TYR A 186 -8.38 1.15 -10.07
C TYR A 186 -7.67 -0.02 -9.40
N LEU A 187 -7.70 -0.11 -8.07
CA LEU A 187 -7.03 -1.16 -7.32
C LEU A 187 -7.71 -2.52 -7.59
N GLU A 188 -7.00 -3.41 -8.28
CA GLU A 188 -7.48 -4.73 -8.65
C GLU A 188 -6.91 -5.85 -7.79
N THR A 189 -5.68 -5.67 -7.32
CA THR A 189 -4.93 -6.72 -6.59
C THR A 189 -4.27 -6.16 -5.35
N VAL A 190 -4.52 -6.82 -4.22
CA VAL A 190 -3.88 -6.52 -2.94
C VAL A 190 -3.29 -7.79 -2.35
N ARG A 191 -2.02 -7.74 -1.95
CA ARG A 191 -1.41 -8.69 -1.03
C ARG A 191 -1.12 -7.97 0.29
N TYR A 192 -1.82 -8.36 1.35
CA TYR A 192 -1.77 -7.68 2.63
C TYR A 192 -1.01 -8.49 3.68
N GLY A 193 0.13 -7.97 4.13
CA GLY A 193 1.01 -8.59 5.13
C GLY A 193 0.90 -7.98 6.53
N GLY A 194 0.25 -6.83 6.70
CA GLY A 194 0.10 -6.17 7.99
C GLY A 194 -0.74 -6.97 9.00
N LYS A 195 -0.71 -6.54 10.28
CA LYS A 195 -1.43 -7.24 11.35
C LYS A 195 -2.91 -6.94 11.41
N VAL A 196 -3.32 -5.73 11.07
CA VAL A 196 -4.71 -5.24 11.20
C VAL A 196 -5.17 -4.64 9.88
N ILE A 197 -6.31 -5.10 9.37
CA ILE A 197 -7.02 -4.38 8.32
C ILE A 197 -7.90 -3.34 9.02
N SER A 198 -7.54 -2.06 8.91
CA SER A 198 -8.14 -0.95 9.65
C SER A 198 -9.52 -0.57 9.13
N ASP A 199 -10.20 0.30 9.88
CA ASP A 199 -11.54 0.80 9.54
C ASP A 199 -11.56 1.39 8.13
N ARG A 200 -12.52 0.95 7.31
CA ARG A 200 -12.77 1.41 5.93
C ARG A 200 -11.54 1.41 5.02
N MET A 201 -10.53 0.59 5.31
CA MET A 201 -9.23 0.62 4.65
C MET A 201 -9.32 0.57 3.12
N PHE A 202 -10.21 -0.25 2.57
CA PHE A 202 -10.43 -0.44 1.13
C PHE A 202 -11.85 -0.05 0.69
N VAL A 203 -12.54 0.78 1.48
CA VAL A 203 -13.90 1.20 1.12
C VAL A 203 -13.92 1.80 -0.27
N ARG A 204 -14.89 1.38 -1.11
CA ARG A 204 -15.06 1.84 -2.50
C ARG A 204 -13.89 1.53 -3.45
N CYS A 205 -13.09 0.51 -3.16
CA CYS A 205 -12.18 -0.07 -4.15
C CYS A 205 -12.98 -0.95 -5.12
N THR A 206 -13.76 -0.33 -6.01
CA THR A 206 -14.80 -1.00 -6.82
C THR A 206 -14.24 -2.07 -7.75
N LYS A 207 -12.99 -1.96 -8.20
CA LYS A 207 -12.31 -2.95 -9.05
C LYS A 207 -11.49 -3.99 -8.29
N LEU A 208 -11.45 -3.93 -6.96
CA LEU A 208 -10.70 -4.91 -6.16
C LEU A 208 -11.31 -6.29 -6.30
N LYS A 209 -10.59 -7.22 -6.91
CA LYS A 209 -11.04 -8.60 -7.18
C LYS A 209 -10.11 -9.66 -6.58
N ASN A 210 -8.82 -9.38 -6.43
CA ASN A 210 -7.81 -10.30 -5.93
C ASN A 210 -7.26 -9.79 -4.59
N LEU A 211 -7.78 -10.33 -3.48
CA LEU A 211 -7.30 -10.01 -2.14
C LEU A 211 -6.63 -11.24 -1.53
N THR A 212 -5.34 -11.13 -1.26
CA THR A 212 -4.57 -12.13 -0.53
C THR A 212 -4.16 -11.59 0.83
N LEU A 213 -4.55 -12.29 1.89
CA LEU A 213 -4.18 -11.99 3.27
C LEU A 213 -3.13 -12.99 3.74
N THR A 214 -2.02 -12.51 4.28
CA THR A 214 -1.02 -13.40 4.88
C THR A 214 -1.48 -13.89 6.25
N ARG A 215 -0.85 -14.95 6.77
CA ARG A 215 -1.10 -15.47 8.13
C ARG A 215 -0.77 -14.46 9.25
N ASN A 216 -0.12 -13.34 8.91
CA ASN A 216 0.20 -12.27 9.84
C ASN A 216 -1.03 -11.46 10.27
N VAL A 217 -2.10 -11.45 9.46
CA VAL A 217 -3.36 -10.75 9.77
C VAL A 217 -3.98 -11.36 11.04
N LYS A 218 -4.28 -10.52 12.03
CA LYS A 218 -4.87 -10.89 13.33
C LYS A 218 -6.22 -10.24 13.58
N GLU A 219 -6.52 -9.14 12.89
CA GLU A 219 -7.78 -8.43 13.05
C GLU A 219 -8.25 -7.82 11.73
N ILE A 220 -9.55 -7.88 11.49
CA ILE A 220 -10.26 -7.22 10.40
C ILE A 220 -11.34 -6.35 11.02
N VAL A 221 -11.19 -5.04 10.87
CA VAL A 221 -12.11 -4.03 11.40
C VAL A 221 -13.31 -3.87 10.47
N GLY A 222 -14.44 -3.44 11.01
CA GLY A 222 -15.70 -3.33 10.26
C GLY A 222 -15.64 -2.33 9.11
N GLY A 223 -16.42 -2.61 8.06
CA GLY A 223 -16.59 -1.72 6.90
C GLY A 223 -15.39 -1.64 5.97
N CYS A 224 -14.31 -2.43 6.22
CA CYS A 224 -13.07 -2.32 5.45
C CYS A 224 -13.22 -2.61 3.96
N PHE A 225 -14.21 -3.40 3.55
CA PHE A 225 -14.49 -3.76 2.14
C PHE A 225 -15.85 -3.25 1.64
N ASN A 226 -16.46 -2.29 2.31
CA ASN A 226 -17.73 -1.73 1.87
C ASN A 226 -17.59 -1.17 0.45
N TYR A 227 -18.54 -1.47 -0.43
CA TYR A 227 -18.55 -1.05 -1.85
C TYR A 227 -17.37 -1.56 -2.69
N CYS A 228 -16.72 -2.67 -2.29
CA CYS A 228 -15.77 -3.41 -3.14
C CYS A 228 -16.56 -4.36 -4.06
N GLU A 229 -17.23 -3.82 -5.06
CA GLU A 229 -18.23 -4.54 -5.87
C GLU A 229 -17.66 -5.75 -6.64
N SER A 230 -16.37 -5.70 -7.01
CA SER A 230 -15.70 -6.80 -7.70
C SER A 230 -15.13 -7.87 -6.76
N LEU A 231 -15.09 -7.62 -5.44
CA LEU A 231 -14.49 -8.53 -4.48
C LEU A 231 -15.47 -9.66 -4.11
N ASN A 232 -15.18 -10.86 -4.58
CA ASN A 232 -16.02 -12.03 -4.39
C ASN A 232 -15.33 -13.19 -3.67
N ALA A 233 -14.03 -13.09 -3.41
CA ALA A 233 -13.26 -14.11 -2.71
C ALA A 233 -12.05 -13.49 -2.00
N ILE A 234 -11.64 -14.13 -0.89
CA ILE A 234 -10.40 -13.81 -0.17
C ILE A 234 -9.50 -15.05 -0.21
N THR A 235 -8.24 -14.88 -0.56
CA THR A 235 -7.21 -15.90 -0.37
C THR A 235 -6.51 -15.64 0.95
N TYR A 236 -6.42 -16.66 1.82
CA TYR A 236 -5.70 -16.56 3.09
C TYR A 236 -4.52 -17.54 3.11
N GLU A 237 -3.32 -17.02 3.38
CA GLU A 237 -2.06 -17.79 3.40
C GLU A 237 -1.80 -18.48 4.74
N GLY A 238 -2.84 -19.05 5.36
CA GLY A 238 -2.77 -19.78 6.62
C GLY A 238 -3.72 -20.96 6.63
N SER A 239 -3.75 -21.68 7.75
CA SER A 239 -4.70 -22.76 8.00
C SER A 239 -6.10 -22.22 8.30
N LEU A 240 -7.11 -23.12 8.26
CA LEU A 240 -8.45 -22.78 8.73
C LEU A 240 -8.46 -22.40 10.21
N ALA A 241 -7.64 -23.03 11.03
CA ALA A 241 -7.50 -22.68 12.45
C ALA A 241 -6.95 -21.26 12.61
N ASP A 242 -5.94 -20.88 11.83
CA ASP A 242 -5.39 -19.50 11.83
C ASP A 242 -6.48 -18.49 11.41
N TRP A 243 -7.24 -18.80 10.35
CA TRP A 243 -8.34 -17.95 9.89
C TRP A 243 -9.45 -17.76 10.94
N ASN A 244 -9.81 -18.84 11.63
CA ASN A 244 -10.82 -18.80 12.70
C ASN A 244 -10.34 -17.99 13.90
N ALA A 245 -9.03 -17.91 14.14
CA ALA A 245 -8.43 -17.10 15.19
C ALA A 245 -8.31 -15.60 14.82
N VAL A 246 -8.50 -15.21 13.56
CA VAL A 246 -8.54 -13.81 13.16
C VAL A 246 -9.77 -13.15 13.77
N LYS A 247 -9.57 -12.10 14.56
CA LYS A 247 -10.67 -11.29 15.11
C LYS A 247 -11.36 -10.53 13.97
N LYS A 248 -12.66 -10.70 13.84
CA LYS A 248 -13.47 -10.05 12.82
C LYS A 248 -14.56 -9.24 13.52
N ASN A 249 -14.52 -7.91 13.30
CA ASN A 249 -15.54 -7.04 13.87
C ASN A 249 -16.84 -7.13 13.07
N THR A 250 -17.97 -6.70 13.66
CA THR A 250 -19.26 -6.69 12.97
C THR A 250 -19.16 -5.91 11.64
N ASN A 251 -19.84 -6.41 10.61
CA ASN A 251 -19.91 -5.80 9.26
C ASN A 251 -18.54 -5.72 8.53
N TRP A 252 -17.57 -6.58 8.86
CA TRP A 252 -16.33 -6.66 8.12
C TRP A 252 -16.56 -7.17 6.68
N ASP A 253 -17.57 -8.01 6.49
CA ASP A 253 -17.97 -8.70 5.26
C ASP A 253 -19.32 -8.19 4.77
N SER A 254 -19.44 -6.90 4.54
CA SER A 254 -20.70 -6.30 4.04
C SER A 254 -21.24 -6.97 2.75
N HIS A 255 -20.46 -7.88 2.16
CA HIS A 255 -20.88 -8.80 1.12
C HIS A 255 -20.79 -10.25 1.63
N ALA A 256 -21.93 -10.83 2.00
CA ALA A 256 -22.04 -12.21 2.52
C ALA A 256 -21.37 -13.28 1.62
N SER A 257 -21.10 -12.97 0.35
CA SER A 257 -20.40 -13.83 -0.60
C SER A 257 -18.91 -14.04 -0.27
N LEU A 258 -18.26 -13.14 0.49
CA LEU A 258 -16.83 -13.25 0.79
C LEU A 258 -16.49 -14.46 1.64
N ILE A 259 -17.37 -14.81 2.61
CA ILE A 259 -17.14 -15.96 3.50
C ILE A 259 -17.32 -17.29 2.73
N SER A 260 -18.28 -17.36 1.82
CA SER A 260 -18.55 -18.59 1.06
C SER A 260 -17.44 -18.96 0.09
N ASN A 261 -16.60 -18.00 -0.28
CA ASN A 261 -15.53 -18.14 -1.28
C ASN A 261 -14.12 -17.96 -0.68
N LEU A 262 -13.96 -18.19 0.63
CA LEU A 262 -12.64 -18.19 1.26
C LEU A 262 -11.76 -19.29 0.64
N ARG A 263 -10.60 -18.91 0.13
CA ARG A 263 -9.58 -19.81 -0.40
C ARG A 263 -8.42 -19.89 0.59
N LEU A 264 -8.18 -21.07 1.15
CA LEU A 264 -7.00 -21.32 1.97
C LEU A 264 -5.85 -21.73 1.05
N GLN A 265 -4.67 -21.14 1.25
CA GLN A 265 -3.49 -21.55 0.50
C GLN A 265 -3.08 -22.94 0.99
N LYS A 266 -2.98 -23.91 0.08
CA LYS A 266 -2.68 -25.31 0.39
C LYS A 266 -1.35 -25.44 1.13
N SER A 267 -1.38 -25.87 2.38
CA SER A 267 -0.27 -26.58 2.99
C SER A 267 -0.43 -28.07 2.65
N SER A 268 0.64 -28.73 2.16
CA SER A 268 0.73 -30.14 1.79
C SER A 268 -0.53 -31.02 1.93
N ALA A 269 -1.07 -31.31 0.85
CA ALA A 269 -2.01 -32.25 0.24
C ALA A 269 -2.99 -33.13 1.04
N LEU A 270 -2.83 -33.44 2.31
CA LEU A 270 -3.72 -34.36 3.03
C LEU A 270 -4.62 -33.72 4.09
N THR A 271 -4.17 -32.64 4.72
CA THR A 271 -4.95 -31.94 5.75
C THR A 271 -6.08 -31.11 5.15
N ASP A 272 -5.96 -30.69 3.90
CA ASP A 272 -6.89 -29.78 3.24
C ASP A 272 -8.17 -30.44 2.73
N ILE A 273 -8.12 -31.72 2.35
CA ILE A 273 -9.31 -32.48 1.95
C ILE A 273 -10.25 -32.64 3.17
N TRP A 274 -9.67 -32.86 4.33
CA TRP A 274 -10.44 -32.99 5.58
C TRP A 274 -11.08 -31.65 6.00
N ASN A 275 -10.37 -30.54 5.82
CA ASN A 275 -10.84 -29.21 6.13
C ASN A 275 -11.94 -28.74 5.17
N MET A 276 -11.85 -29.04 3.88
CA MET A 276 -12.93 -28.74 2.90
C MET A 276 -14.23 -29.50 3.23
N LEU A 277 -14.14 -30.73 3.68
CA LEU A 277 -15.30 -31.52 4.10
C LEU A 277 -15.98 -30.94 5.37
N GLN A 278 -15.21 -30.33 6.26
CA GLN A 278 -15.76 -29.67 7.46
C GLN A 278 -16.46 -28.34 7.12
N ILE A 279 -15.93 -27.55 6.19
CA ILE A 279 -16.56 -26.29 5.72
C ILE A 279 -17.91 -26.60 5.06
N GLN A 280 -18.01 -27.66 4.24
CA GLN A 280 -19.26 -28.06 3.63
C GLN A 280 -20.29 -28.56 4.66
N LYS A 281 -19.86 -29.21 5.76
CA LYS A 281 -20.76 -29.62 6.86
C LYS A 281 -21.28 -28.43 7.68
N LEU A 282 -20.44 -27.40 7.92
CA LEU A 282 -20.84 -26.18 8.64
C LEU A 282 -21.81 -25.34 7.80
N GLY A 283 -21.57 -25.19 6.49
CA GLY A 283 -22.47 -24.48 5.59
C GLY A 283 -23.85 -25.14 5.41
N ARG A 284 -23.96 -26.45 5.65
CA ARG A 284 -25.28 -27.16 5.67
C ARG A 284 -26.03 -27.00 6.99
N LYS A 285 -25.31 -26.82 8.12
CA LYS A 285 -25.96 -26.61 9.43
C LYS A 285 -26.47 -25.16 9.63
N MET A 286 -26.02 -24.20 8.84
CA MET A 286 -26.51 -22.82 8.90
C MET A 286 -27.68 -22.54 7.93
N LYS A 287 -28.10 -23.54 7.13
CA LYS A 287 -29.27 -23.49 6.22
C LYS A 287 -30.45 -24.33 6.69
N SER A 288 -30.35 -24.97 7.83
CA SER A 288 -31.43 -25.64 8.57
C SER A 288 -31.74 -24.86 9.85
#